data_94f5770bf8973493a00fc2812bf44498
#
_entry.id   94f5770bf8973493a00fc2812bf44498
#
_cell.length_a   1.000
_cell.length_b   1.000
_cell.length_c   1.000
_cell.angle_alpha   90.00
_cell.angle_beta   90.00
_cell.angle_gamma   90.00
#
_symmetry.space_group_name_H-M   'P 1'
#
loop_
_entity.id
_entity.type
_entity.pdbx_description
1 polymer ?
#
loop_
_entity_poly.entity_id
_entity_poly.type
_entity_poly.pdbx_seq_one_letter_code
_entity_poly.pdbx_strand_id
1 'polypeptide(L)'
;VRASESHFFEIRGLRYHVRRWPAPGAPKIVLLHGWMDVSASFQFLVDAFNARWDVYAPDWRGYGLTAWGRSDCYWFPDYIADLDFLLRALAEDAGVHLIGHSLGGNVACMYAGVRPERVAKLVNLEGFGLATTKPEDAPRRYARWLRELQERPGFRPYASFAELAGRLRRENPRLTPERADFLARHWGRQGEDGAVVLRGDPAHKIVNPVLYRYEEVRACWRQVKAPVLWIDGADSKAFARLGLDAAEYAERRAQFPRLRHATVANAGHMLHHDAPEEVARLIEGFLAA
;
A
#
# COMPACT_ATOMS: atom_id res chain seq x y z
N VAL A 1 10.75 -17.50 -10.08
CA VAL A 1 10.20 -16.85 -8.86
C VAL A 1 11.34 -16.61 -7.90
N ARG A 2 11.60 -15.35 -7.53
CA ARG A 2 12.63 -15.01 -6.54
C ARG A 2 12.18 -15.45 -5.15
N ALA A 3 13.07 -16.14 -4.42
CA ALA A 3 12.79 -16.56 -3.05
C ALA A 3 12.74 -15.34 -2.11
N SER A 4 11.82 -15.36 -1.17
CA SER A 4 11.71 -14.34 -0.12
C SER A 4 11.84 -14.94 1.27
N GLU A 5 12.28 -14.14 2.22
CA GLU A 5 12.43 -14.45 3.63
C GLU A 5 11.43 -13.64 4.46
N SER A 6 11.03 -14.18 5.61
CA SER A 6 10.19 -13.47 6.59
C SER A 6 11.03 -13.03 7.77
N HIS A 7 11.03 -11.72 8.03
CA HIS A 7 11.68 -11.12 9.20
C HIS A 7 10.62 -10.48 10.10
N PHE A 8 10.91 -10.44 11.40
CA PHE A 8 10.01 -9.83 12.37
C PHE A 8 10.75 -8.82 13.22
N PHE A 9 10.12 -7.66 13.43
CA PHE A 9 10.65 -6.54 14.18
C PHE A 9 9.64 -6.09 15.23
N GLU A 10 10.12 -5.65 16.40
CA GLU A 10 9.27 -4.98 17.37
C GLU A 10 9.17 -3.48 17.02
N ILE A 11 8.01 -3.08 16.49
CA ILE A 11 7.74 -1.72 16.04
C ILE A 11 6.57 -1.15 16.84
N ARG A 12 6.83 -0.17 17.68
CA ARG A 12 5.81 0.52 18.48
C ARG A 12 4.89 -0.46 19.26
N GLY A 13 5.49 -1.51 19.83
CA GLY A 13 4.78 -2.54 20.61
C GLY A 13 4.00 -3.55 19.79
N LEU A 14 4.22 -3.62 18.47
CA LEU A 14 3.66 -4.63 17.61
C LEU A 14 4.77 -5.49 17.00
N ARG A 15 4.54 -6.79 16.93
CA ARG A 15 5.38 -7.72 16.16
C ARG A 15 5.08 -7.52 14.68
N TYR A 16 5.96 -6.80 14.00
CA TYR A 16 5.83 -6.39 12.61
C TYR A 16 6.52 -7.38 11.68
N HIS A 17 5.83 -7.88 10.67
CA HIS A 17 6.39 -8.72 9.63
C HIS A 17 6.94 -7.87 8.47
N VAL A 18 8.13 -8.23 8.01
CA VAL A 18 8.75 -7.68 6.80
C VAL A 18 9.19 -8.82 5.90
N ARG A 19 8.66 -8.90 4.71
CA ARG A 19 9.13 -9.78 3.66
C ARG A 19 10.36 -9.18 3.01
N ARG A 20 11.40 -9.97 2.83
CA ARG A 20 12.63 -9.56 2.16
C ARG A 20 12.92 -10.47 0.97
N TRP A 21 13.30 -9.90 -0.15
CA TRP A 21 13.94 -10.58 -1.27
C TRP A 21 15.41 -10.16 -1.26
N PRO A 22 16.29 -11.01 -0.72
CA PRO A 22 17.65 -10.59 -0.37
C PRO A 22 18.53 -10.40 -1.60
N ALA A 23 19.25 -9.28 -1.63
CA ALA A 23 20.36 -9.02 -2.51
C ALA A 23 21.43 -8.21 -1.75
N PRO A 24 22.22 -8.84 -0.87
CA PRO A 24 23.17 -8.15 -0.02
C PRO A 24 24.12 -7.25 -0.81
N GLY A 25 24.30 -6.00 -0.32
CA GLY A 25 25.13 -4.98 -0.97
C GLY A 25 24.46 -4.22 -2.11
N ALA A 26 23.27 -4.64 -2.57
CA ALA A 26 22.49 -3.87 -3.53
C ALA A 26 21.75 -2.70 -2.86
N PRO A 27 21.36 -1.66 -3.63
CA PRO A 27 20.53 -0.57 -3.11
C PRO A 27 19.21 -1.10 -2.58
N LYS A 28 18.69 -0.46 -1.52
CA LYS A 28 17.47 -0.88 -0.84
C LYS A 28 16.23 -0.26 -1.47
N ILE A 29 15.23 -1.10 -1.69
CA ILE A 29 13.87 -0.70 -2.05
C ILE A 29 12.94 -1.14 -0.92
N VAL A 30 12.03 -0.25 -0.51
CA VAL A 30 10.94 -0.58 0.43
C VAL A 30 9.61 -0.44 -0.31
N LEU A 31 8.87 -1.56 -0.40
CA LEU A 31 7.58 -1.67 -1.07
C LEU A 31 6.44 -1.63 -0.05
N LEU A 32 5.48 -0.74 -0.23
CA LEU A 32 4.41 -0.46 0.71
C LEU A 32 3.05 -0.79 0.07
N HIS A 33 2.36 -1.81 0.61
CA HIS A 33 1.13 -2.33 0.02
C HIS A 33 -0.11 -1.46 0.28
N GLY A 34 -1.16 -1.70 -0.48
CA GLY A 34 -2.44 -1.02 -0.42
C GLY A 34 -3.36 -1.51 0.71
N TRP A 35 -4.55 -0.88 0.82
CA TRP A 35 -5.59 -1.33 1.73
C TRP A 35 -6.10 -2.73 1.34
N MET A 36 -6.30 -3.59 2.32
CA MET A 36 -6.72 -4.99 2.15
C MET A 36 -5.76 -5.83 1.30
N ASP A 37 -4.47 -5.53 1.40
CA ASP A 37 -3.40 -6.22 0.69
C ASP A 37 -2.31 -6.69 1.68
N VAL A 38 -1.28 -7.35 1.20
CA VAL A 38 -0.14 -7.86 1.98
C VAL A 38 1.17 -7.71 1.21
N SER A 39 2.30 -7.77 1.91
CA SER A 39 3.65 -7.68 1.33
C SER A 39 3.92 -8.66 0.19
N ALA A 40 3.35 -9.86 0.25
CA ALA A 40 3.53 -10.89 -0.77
C ALA A 40 2.97 -10.52 -2.15
N SER A 41 2.04 -9.57 -2.23
CA SER A 41 1.46 -9.08 -3.49
C SER A 41 2.49 -8.47 -4.43
N PHE A 42 3.64 -8.03 -3.91
CA PHE A 42 4.73 -7.51 -4.73
C PHE A 42 5.58 -8.59 -5.40
N GLN A 43 5.31 -9.89 -5.18
CA GLN A 43 6.12 -10.96 -5.75
C GLN A 43 6.29 -10.81 -7.26
N PHE A 44 5.20 -10.53 -7.99
CA PHE A 44 5.24 -10.43 -9.46
C PHE A 44 6.09 -9.24 -9.93
N LEU A 45 6.01 -8.11 -9.23
CA LEU A 45 6.84 -6.94 -9.50
C LEU A 45 8.32 -7.23 -9.21
N VAL A 46 8.61 -7.90 -8.08
CA VAL A 46 10.00 -8.25 -7.72
C VAL A 46 10.60 -9.26 -8.67
N ASP A 47 9.80 -10.23 -9.15
CA ASP A 47 10.24 -11.19 -10.16
C ASP A 47 10.57 -10.52 -11.50
N ALA A 48 9.89 -9.40 -11.81
CA ALA A 48 10.07 -8.64 -13.04
C ALA A 48 11.25 -7.64 -13.02
N PHE A 49 11.85 -7.35 -11.86
CA PHE A 49 13.06 -6.51 -11.81
C PHE A 49 14.24 -7.19 -12.51
N ASN A 50 14.95 -6.47 -13.36
CA ASN A 50 16.17 -6.95 -14.03
C ASN A 50 17.43 -6.68 -13.21
N ALA A 51 17.53 -5.53 -12.57
CA ALA A 51 18.64 -5.17 -11.71
C ALA A 51 18.57 -5.87 -10.34
N ARG A 52 19.69 -5.85 -9.61
CA ARG A 52 19.77 -6.36 -8.26
C ARG A 52 19.32 -5.28 -7.27
N TRP A 53 18.27 -5.58 -6.52
CA TRP A 53 17.72 -4.76 -5.45
C TRP A 53 17.56 -5.58 -4.18
N ASP A 54 17.97 -5.04 -3.03
CA ASP A 54 17.64 -5.61 -1.72
C ASP A 54 16.26 -5.08 -1.31
N VAL A 55 15.22 -5.90 -1.54
CA VAL A 55 13.83 -5.46 -1.48
C VAL A 55 13.19 -5.86 -0.16
N TYR A 56 12.54 -4.91 0.50
CA TYR A 56 11.81 -5.09 1.74
C TYR A 56 10.35 -4.67 1.54
N ALA A 57 9.42 -5.47 2.05
CA ALA A 57 8.00 -5.14 2.05
C ALA A 57 7.39 -5.48 3.41
N PRO A 58 7.04 -4.50 4.25
CA PRO A 58 6.29 -4.77 5.47
C PRO A 58 4.85 -5.15 5.15
N ASP A 59 4.27 -6.03 5.96
CA ASP A 59 2.82 -6.08 6.12
C ASP A 59 2.43 -4.96 7.07
N TRP A 60 1.55 -4.05 6.66
CA TRP A 60 1.08 -2.98 7.53
C TRP A 60 0.41 -3.54 8.80
N ARG A 61 0.38 -2.75 9.88
CA ARG A 61 -0.35 -3.09 11.11
C ARG A 61 -1.74 -3.64 10.81
N GLY A 62 -2.08 -4.78 11.38
CA GLY A 62 -3.37 -5.42 11.17
C GLY A 62 -3.52 -6.15 9.84
N TYR A 63 -2.45 -6.33 9.06
CA TYR A 63 -2.45 -7.11 7.81
C TYR A 63 -1.41 -8.23 7.82
N GLY A 64 -1.63 -9.23 6.99
CA GLY A 64 -0.68 -10.29 6.70
C GLY A 64 -0.23 -11.05 7.93
N LEU A 65 1.07 -11.02 8.20
CA LEU A 65 1.71 -11.65 9.35
C LEU A 65 2.08 -10.64 10.45
N THR A 66 1.81 -9.36 10.25
CA THR A 66 1.96 -8.33 11.29
C THR A 66 0.83 -8.44 12.32
N ALA A 67 1.17 -8.28 13.58
CA ALA A 67 0.22 -8.31 14.68
C ALA A 67 -0.90 -7.27 14.51
N TRP A 68 -2.08 -7.60 15.01
CA TRP A 68 -3.19 -6.66 15.07
C TRP A 68 -3.01 -5.73 16.26
N GLY A 69 -3.22 -4.44 16.05
CA GLY A 69 -3.32 -3.48 17.14
C GLY A 69 -4.59 -3.70 17.95
N ARG A 70 -4.65 -3.11 19.14
CA ARG A 70 -5.90 -3.04 19.91
C ARG A 70 -6.61 -1.72 19.60
N SER A 71 -6.68 -1.37 18.31
CA SER A 71 -7.28 -0.11 17.86
C SER A 71 -8.70 -0.34 17.37
N ASP A 72 -9.57 0.63 17.61
CA ASP A 72 -10.94 0.62 17.08
C ASP A 72 -11.00 1.01 15.60
N CYS A 73 -9.93 1.57 15.06
CA CYS A 73 -9.77 1.91 13.64
C CYS A 73 -8.29 2.15 13.32
N TYR A 74 -7.99 2.26 12.03
CA TYR A 74 -6.63 2.51 11.52
C TYR A 74 -6.57 3.85 10.78
N TRP A 75 -5.46 4.60 10.93
CA TRP A 75 -5.33 5.93 10.34
C TRP A 75 -3.90 6.23 9.89
N PHE A 76 -3.76 7.17 8.94
CA PHE A 76 -2.47 7.53 8.34
C PHE A 76 -1.34 7.86 9.33
N PRO A 77 -1.55 8.63 10.42
CA PRO A 77 -0.48 8.90 11.39
C PRO A 77 0.18 7.65 11.97
N ASP A 78 -0.59 6.57 12.18
CA ASP A 78 -0.02 5.31 12.67
C ASP A 78 0.89 4.66 11.63
N TYR A 79 0.48 4.62 10.36
CA TYR A 79 1.29 4.07 9.27
C TYR A 79 2.56 4.91 9.03
N ILE A 80 2.47 6.24 9.13
CA ILE A 80 3.62 7.14 9.00
C ILE A 80 4.63 6.89 10.12
N ALA A 81 4.16 6.76 11.36
CA ALA A 81 5.01 6.47 12.50
C ALA A 81 5.63 5.07 12.40
N ASP A 82 4.86 4.05 12.02
CA ASP A 82 5.39 2.71 11.82
C ASP A 82 6.48 2.68 10.75
N LEU A 83 6.26 3.39 9.64
CA LEU A 83 7.25 3.51 8.57
C LEU A 83 8.55 4.15 9.05
N ASP A 84 8.48 5.21 9.88
CA ASP A 84 9.68 5.86 10.43
C ASP A 84 10.51 4.87 11.27
N PHE A 85 9.85 4.11 12.15
CA PHE A 85 10.53 3.10 12.97
C PHE A 85 11.07 1.93 12.13
N LEU A 86 10.30 1.46 11.15
CA LEU A 86 10.74 0.41 10.23
C LEU A 86 11.98 0.83 9.43
N LEU A 87 11.99 2.04 8.87
CA LEU A 87 13.12 2.52 8.10
C LEU A 87 14.39 2.67 8.94
N ARG A 88 14.28 3.06 10.22
CA ARG A 88 15.41 3.05 11.16
C ARG A 88 15.97 1.64 11.35
N ALA A 89 15.09 0.65 11.52
CA ALA A 89 15.52 -0.74 11.68
C ALA A 89 16.13 -1.35 10.41
N LEU A 90 15.68 -0.91 9.22
CA LEU A 90 16.11 -1.49 7.94
C LEU A 90 17.30 -0.78 7.31
N ALA A 91 17.49 0.50 7.55
CA ALA A 91 18.44 1.33 6.80
C ALA A 91 19.15 2.39 7.67
N GLU A 92 19.07 2.28 8.99
CA GLU A 92 19.63 3.29 9.92
C GLU A 92 19.26 4.71 9.46
N ASP A 93 20.26 5.56 9.12
CA ASP A 93 20.03 6.93 8.67
C ASP A 93 20.13 7.12 7.15
N ALA A 94 20.36 6.05 6.38
CA ALA A 94 20.46 6.12 4.93
C ALA A 94 19.10 6.38 4.26
N GLY A 95 19.09 7.20 3.22
CA GLY A 95 17.91 7.37 2.37
C GLY A 95 17.64 6.11 1.55
N VAL A 96 16.38 5.70 1.48
CA VAL A 96 15.94 4.51 0.73
C VAL A 96 15.08 4.90 -0.46
N HIS A 97 14.90 3.98 -1.42
CA HIS A 97 13.89 4.10 -2.45
C HIS A 97 12.55 3.59 -1.88
N LEU A 98 11.54 4.46 -1.83
CA LEU A 98 10.18 4.08 -1.42
C LEU A 98 9.30 3.88 -2.65
N ILE A 99 8.56 2.78 -2.68
CA ILE A 99 7.58 2.47 -3.71
C ILE A 99 6.30 2.09 -2.99
N GLY A 100 5.24 2.87 -3.16
CA GLY A 100 3.98 2.62 -2.47
C GLY A 100 2.82 2.47 -3.44
N HIS A 101 1.97 1.46 -3.20
CA HIS A 101 0.73 1.25 -3.93
C HIS A 101 -0.47 1.75 -3.12
N SER A 102 -1.36 2.52 -3.72
CA SER A 102 -2.64 2.93 -3.12
C SER A 102 -2.46 3.53 -1.71
N LEU A 103 -2.96 2.89 -0.64
CA LEU A 103 -2.72 3.29 0.75
C LEU A 103 -1.21 3.47 1.03
N GLY A 104 -0.38 2.50 0.61
CA GLY A 104 1.08 2.57 0.77
C GLY A 104 1.69 3.74 0.02
N GLY A 105 1.16 4.08 -1.16
CA GLY A 105 1.52 5.28 -1.92
C GLY A 105 1.18 6.57 -1.18
N ASN A 106 -0.02 6.64 -0.59
CA ASN A 106 -0.43 7.79 0.22
C ASN A 106 0.48 7.99 1.43
N VAL A 107 0.80 6.89 2.16
CA VAL A 107 1.72 6.93 3.30
C VAL A 107 3.11 7.35 2.87
N ALA A 108 3.65 6.75 1.79
CA ALA A 108 4.98 7.08 1.26
C ALA A 108 5.10 8.55 0.87
N CYS A 109 4.08 9.11 0.19
CA CYS A 109 4.05 10.50 -0.22
C CYS A 109 4.00 11.48 0.97
N MET A 110 3.20 11.18 1.99
CA MET A 110 3.17 11.99 3.21
C MET A 110 4.49 11.88 3.97
N TYR A 111 5.01 10.66 4.15
CA TYR A 111 6.28 10.43 4.84
C TYR A 111 7.45 11.14 4.16
N ALA A 112 7.53 11.10 2.85
CA ALA A 112 8.59 11.77 2.09
C ALA A 112 8.59 13.31 2.26
N GLY A 113 7.45 13.91 2.58
CA GLY A 113 7.36 15.32 2.94
C GLY A 113 7.72 15.60 4.40
N VAL A 114 7.45 14.65 5.31
CA VAL A 114 7.74 14.79 6.74
C VAL A 114 9.21 14.47 7.06
N ARG A 115 9.81 13.50 6.32
CA ARG A 115 11.19 13.04 6.48
C ARG A 115 11.92 13.02 5.13
N PRO A 116 12.09 14.18 4.47
CA PRO A 116 12.66 14.22 3.11
C PRO A 116 14.08 13.66 3.01
N GLU A 117 14.85 13.70 4.10
CA GLU A 117 16.21 13.14 4.17
C GLU A 117 16.23 11.59 4.14
N ARG A 118 15.11 10.95 4.48
CA ARG A 118 15.00 9.48 4.54
C ARG A 118 14.63 8.86 3.19
N VAL A 119 14.26 9.67 2.19
CA VAL A 119 13.75 9.18 0.91
C VAL A 119 14.67 9.65 -0.23
N ALA A 120 15.38 8.71 -0.83
CA ALA A 120 16.25 8.98 -1.98
C ALA A 120 15.45 9.22 -3.27
N LYS A 121 14.50 8.34 -3.56
CA LYS A 121 13.53 8.45 -4.66
C LYS A 121 12.20 7.87 -4.22
N LEU A 122 11.10 8.43 -4.73
CA LEU A 122 9.73 8.02 -4.42
C LEU A 122 9.04 7.54 -5.69
N VAL A 123 8.44 6.35 -5.64
CA VAL A 123 7.52 5.88 -6.67
C VAL A 123 6.13 5.71 -6.07
N ASN A 124 5.16 6.37 -6.67
CA ASN A 124 3.76 6.30 -6.26
C ASN A 124 2.95 5.55 -7.31
N LEU A 125 2.43 4.39 -6.93
CA LEU A 125 1.55 3.54 -7.73
C LEU A 125 0.10 3.81 -7.29
N GLU A 126 -0.60 4.73 -7.95
CA GLU A 126 -2.01 5.05 -7.70
C GLU A 126 -2.36 5.45 -6.25
N GLY A 127 -1.46 6.12 -5.55
CA GLY A 127 -1.72 6.71 -4.23
C GLY A 127 -2.09 8.19 -4.36
N PHE A 128 -3.34 8.49 -4.60
CA PHE A 128 -3.83 9.84 -4.90
C PHE A 128 -4.59 10.51 -3.73
N GLY A 129 -4.45 9.98 -2.51
CA GLY A 129 -5.17 10.46 -1.33
C GLY A 129 -6.59 9.92 -1.25
N LEU A 130 -7.39 10.53 -0.40
CA LEU A 130 -8.82 10.22 -0.24
C LEU A 130 -9.67 11.43 -0.68
N ALA A 131 -10.97 11.23 -0.75
CA ALA A 131 -11.92 12.32 -0.93
C ALA A 131 -11.79 13.35 0.21
N THR A 132 -11.76 14.63 -0.16
CA THR A 132 -11.72 15.73 0.82
C THR A 132 -12.98 15.72 1.65
N THR A 133 -12.83 15.90 2.97
CA THR A 133 -13.97 16.05 3.89
C THR A 133 -14.03 17.47 4.42
N LYS A 134 -15.25 17.90 4.77
CA LYS A 134 -15.52 19.23 5.33
C LYS A 134 -15.83 19.11 6.82
N PRO A 135 -15.63 20.16 7.63
CA PRO A 135 -15.98 20.15 9.05
C PRO A 135 -17.42 19.73 9.32
N GLU A 136 -18.36 20.09 8.43
CA GLU A 136 -19.78 19.76 8.51
C GLU A 136 -20.06 18.26 8.38
N ASP A 137 -19.10 17.48 7.85
CA ASP A 137 -19.21 16.02 7.76
C ASP A 137 -18.97 15.31 9.12
N ALA A 138 -18.38 16.01 10.11
CA ALA A 138 -17.96 15.42 11.37
C ALA A 138 -19.11 14.76 12.15
N PRO A 139 -20.29 15.37 12.36
CA PRO A 139 -21.38 14.74 13.11
C PRO A 139 -21.84 13.42 12.48
N ARG A 140 -22.00 13.39 11.16
CA ARG A 140 -22.39 12.18 10.42
C ARG A 140 -21.28 11.10 10.49
N ARG A 141 -20.01 11.52 10.42
CA ARG A 141 -18.87 10.60 10.51
C ARG A 141 -18.77 9.99 11.92
N TYR A 142 -18.91 10.78 12.99
CA TYR A 142 -18.95 10.26 14.35
C TYR A 142 -20.11 9.31 14.59
N ALA A 143 -21.31 9.65 14.13
CA ALA A 143 -22.48 8.77 14.25
C ALA A 143 -22.25 7.43 13.53
N ARG A 144 -21.64 7.45 12.34
CA ARG A 144 -21.28 6.25 11.61
C ARG A 144 -20.23 5.42 12.36
N TRP A 145 -19.17 6.06 12.86
CA TRP A 145 -18.11 5.41 13.62
C TRP A 145 -18.66 4.72 14.87
N LEU A 146 -19.48 5.42 15.68
CA LEU A 146 -20.11 4.85 16.88
C LEU A 146 -20.99 3.63 16.55
N ARG A 147 -21.75 3.67 15.46
CA ARG A 147 -22.54 2.53 15.01
C ARG A 147 -21.64 1.35 14.58
N GLU A 148 -20.61 1.60 13.76
CA GLU A 148 -19.71 0.55 13.28
C GLU A 148 -18.91 -0.10 14.42
N LEU A 149 -18.61 0.63 15.51
CA LEU A 149 -18.02 0.06 16.73
C LEU A 149 -18.95 -0.94 17.42
N GLN A 150 -20.26 -0.66 17.45
CA GLN A 150 -21.25 -1.54 18.06
C GLN A 150 -21.53 -2.77 17.18
N GLU A 151 -21.63 -2.58 15.87
CA GLU A 151 -21.91 -3.64 14.89
C GLU A 151 -20.70 -4.54 14.63
N ARG A 152 -19.49 -4.05 14.83
CA ARG A 152 -18.20 -4.73 14.60
C ARG A 152 -18.14 -5.47 13.25
N PRO A 153 -17.87 -4.79 12.15
CA PRO A 153 -17.84 -5.39 10.83
C PRO A 153 -16.84 -6.56 10.79
N GLY A 154 -17.22 -7.65 10.12
CA GLY A 154 -16.42 -8.84 9.94
C GLY A 154 -16.05 -9.08 8.48
N PHE A 155 -15.21 -10.09 8.24
CA PHE A 155 -14.98 -10.65 6.92
C PHE A 155 -15.78 -11.94 6.76
N ARG A 156 -16.42 -12.10 5.60
CA ARG A 156 -17.02 -13.37 5.24
C ARG A 156 -15.91 -14.42 5.06
N PRO A 157 -16.00 -15.60 5.69
CA PRO A 157 -15.11 -16.70 5.40
C PRO A 157 -15.37 -17.28 4.02
N TYR A 158 -14.37 -17.98 3.47
CA TYR A 158 -14.43 -18.72 2.21
C TYR A 158 -14.29 -20.20 2.52
N ALA A 159 -14.97 -21.07 1.76
CA ALA A 159 -14.88 -22.51 1.93
C ALA A 159 -13.47 -23.05 1.61
N SER A 160 -12.69 -22.35 0.77
CA SER A 160 -11.34 -22.76 0.38
C SER A 160 -10.52 -21.59 -0.18
N PHE A 161 -9.20 -21.80 -0.33
CA PHE A 161 -8.34 -20.89 -1.07
C PHE A 161 -8.76 -20.75 -2.54
N ALA A 162 -9.29 -21.83 -3.15
CA ALA A 162 -9.80 -21.78 -4.52
C ALA A 162 -11.01 -20.83 -4.64
N GLU A 163 -11.94 -20.81 -3.66
CA GLU A 163 -13.04 -19.85 -3.65
C GLU A 163 -12.53 -18.41 -3.52
N LEU A 164 -11.55 -18.18 -2.65
CA LEU A 164 -10.91 -16.86 -2.52
C LEU A 164 -10.21 -16.44 -3.82
N ALA A 165 -9.44 -17.33 -4.45
CA ALA A 165 -8.81 -17.08 -5.75
C ALA A 165 -9.84 -16.75 -6.84
N GLY A 166 -10.95 -17.48 -6.88
CA GLY A 166 -12.07 -17.19 -7.78
C GLY A 166 -12.67 -15.80 -7.55
N ARG A 167 -12.80 -15.37 -6.29
CA ARG A 167 -13.23 -13.99 -5.98
C ARG A 167 -12.22 -12.96 -6.50
N LEU A 168 -10.92 -13.15 -6.23
CA LEU A 168 -9.89 -12.22 -6.68
C LEU A 168 -9.91 -12.03 -8.20
N ARG A 169 -10.14 -13.10 -8.97
CA ARG A 169 -10.28 -13.04 -10.43
C ARG A 169 -11.56 -12.34 -10.89
N ARG A 170 -12.65 -12.44 -10.14
CA ARG A 170 -13.87 -11.66 -10.45
C ARG A 170 -13.67 -10.16 -10.20
N GLU A 171 -12.92 -9.80 -9.17
CA GLU A 171 -12.60 -8.40 -8.85
C GLU A 171 -11.54 -7.81 -9.79
N ASN A 172 -10.57 -8.64 -10.19
CA ASN A 172 -9.56 -8.30 -11.18
C ASN A 172 -9.45 -9.39 -12.26
N PRO A 173 -10.17 -9.27 -13.38
CA PRO A 173 -10.16 -10.27 -14.47
C PRO A 173 -8.82 -10.43 -15.19
N ARG A 174 -7.85 -9.54 -14.95
CA ARG A 174 -6.49 -9.62 -15.50
C ARG A 174 -5.61 -10.63 -14.77
N LEU A 175 -6.00 -11.05 -13.57
CA LEU A 175 -5.26 -12.06 -12.82
C LEU A 175 -5.31 -13.42 -13.52
N THR A 176 -4.14 -14.01 -13.76
CA THR A 176 -4.06 -15.43 -14.18
C THR A 176 -4.49 -16.34 -13.01
N PRO A 177 -4.92 -17.58 -13.27
CA PRO A 177 -5.25 -18.53 -12.21
C PRO A 177 -4.11 -18.72 -11.21
N GLU A 178 -2.87 -18.80 -11.69
CA GLU A 178 -1.66 -19.00 -10.86
C GLU A 178 -1.41 -17.80 -9.93
N ARG A 179 -1.51 -16.57 -10.47
CA ARG A 179 -1.38 -15.35 -9.66
C ARG A 179 -2.49 -15.25 -8.62
N ALA A 180 -3.71 -15.59 -8.99
CA ALA A 180 -4.84 -15.57 -8.06
C ALA A 180 -4.70 -16.62 -6.93
N ASP A 181 -4.23 -17.83 -7.23
CA ASP A 181 -3.97 -18.86 -6.22
C ASP A 181 -2.83 -18.42 -5.28
N PHE A 182 -1.74 -17.88 -5.83
CA PHE A 182 -0.65 -17.32 -5.03
C PHE A 182 -1.15 -16.23 -4.06
N LEU A 183 -1.91 -15.26 -4.55
CA LEU A 183 -2.46 -14.19 -3.73
C LEU A 183 -3.42 -14.74 -2.66
N ALA A 184 -4.31 -15.67 -3.02
CA ALA A 184 -5.26 -16.25 -2.08
C ALA A 184 -4.56 -16.93 -0.89
N ARG A 185 -3.44 -17.63 -1.12
CA ARG A 185 -2.66 -18.28 -0.05
C ARG A 185 -1.95 -17.29 0.87
N HIS A 186 -1.60 -16.12 0.37
CA HIS A 186 -0.97 -15.07 1.16
C HIS A 186 -1.98 -14.13 1.85
N TRP A 187 -3.10 -13.85 1.21
CA TRP A 187 -4.17 -13.00 1.76
C TRP A 187 -5.06 -13.74 2.76
N GLY A 188 -5.17 -15.07 2.61
CA GLY A 188 -5.97 -15.93 3.47
C GLY A 188 -5.14 -16.73 4.48
N ARG A 189 -5.80 -17.17 5.53
CA ARG A 189 -5.34 -18.22 6.43
C ARG A 189 -6.46 -19.20 6.66
N GLN A 190 -6.14 -20.46 6.83
CA GLN A 190 -7.11 -21.48 7.21
C GLN A 190 -7.42 -21.34 8.71
N GLY A 191 -8.69 -21.29 9.04
CA GLY A 191 -9.20 -21.36 10.41
C GLY A 191 -9.23 -22.79 10.93
N GLU A 192 -9.53 -22.96 12.22
CA GLU A 192 -9.63 -24.26 12.87
C GLU A 192 -10.81 -25.11 12.30
N ASP A 193 -11.85 -24.45 11.83
CA ASP A 193 -13.01 -25.04 11.15
C ASP A 193 -12.75 -25.41 9.68
N GLY A 194 -11.53 -25.21 9.18
CA GLY A 194 -11.14 -25.44 7.80
C GLY A 194 -11.49 -24.33 6.83
N ALA A 195 -12.30 -23.35 7.23
CA ALA A 195 -12.63 -22.18 6.40
C ALA A 195 -11.42 -21.28 6.22
N VAL A 196 -11.37 -20.54 5.10
CA VAL A 196 -10.33 -19.55 4.82
C VAL A 196 -10.84 -18.16 5.19
N VAL A 197 -10.12 -17.47 6.06
CA VAL A 197 -10.39 -16.08 6.45
C VAL A 197 -9.27 -15.16 5.97
N LEU A 198 -9.58 -13.91 5.67
CA LEU A 198 -8.56 -12.94 5.27
C LEU A 198 -7.61 -12.62 6.42
N ARG A 199 -6.32 -12.45 6.08
CA ARG A 199 -5.28 -11.98 7.00
C ARG A 199 -5.34 -10.46 7.15
N GLY A 200 -6.45 -9.97 7.67
CA GLY A 200 -6.68 -8.56 7.94
C GLY A 200 -7.53 -8.38 9.18
N ASP A 201 -7.23 -7.37 9.97
CA ASP A 201 -8.08 -6.99 11.09
C ASP A 201 -9.37 -6.38 10.55
N PRO A 202 -10.57 -6.90 10.91
CA PRO A 202 -11.85 -6.30 10.51
C PRO A 202 -12.00 -4.83 10.90
N ALA A 203 -11.27 -4.35 11.91
CA ALA A 203 -11.25 -2.93 12.30
C ALA A 203 -10.80 -1.99 11.15
N HIS A 204 -10.11 -2.50 10.13
CA HIS A 204 -9.83 -1.74 8.89
C HIS A 204 -11.10 -1.30 8.13
N LYS A 205 -12.24 -1.93 8.39
CA LYS A 205 -13.54 -1.57 7.77
C LYS A 205 -14.28 -0.49 8.55
N ILE A 206 -13.89 -0.24 9.79
CA ILE A 206 -14.50 0.81 10.63
C ILE A 206 -14.02 2.18 10.11
N VAL A 207 -14.97 3.08 9.89
CA VAL A 207 -14.64 4.43 9.45
C VAL A 207 -13.78 5.12 10.51
N ASN A 208 -12.68 5.74 10.12
CA ASN A 208 -11.91 6.55 11.04
C ASN A 208 -12.73 7.80 11.47
N PRO A 209 -12.84 8.14 12.77
CA PRO A 209 -13.57 9.31 13.22
C PRO A 209 -12.93 10.63 12.80
N VAL A 210 -11.61 10.63 12.58
CA VAL A 210 -10.88 11.83 12.15
C VAL A 210 -11.18 12.11 10.67
N LEU A 211 -11.55 13.34 10.35
CA LEU A 211 -11.77 13.79 8.99
C LEU A 211 -10.48 13.75 8.18
N TYR A 212 -10.57 13.38 6.90
CA TYR A 212 -9.44 13.47 5.98
C TYR A 212 -9.31 14.91 5.47
N ARG A 213 -8.24 15.58 5.90
CA ARG A 213 -7.95 16.98 5.52
C ARG A 213 -6.92 17.00 4.41
N TYR A 214 -7.40 17.19 3.18
CA TYR A 214 -6.53 17.22 2.02
C TYR A 214 -5.48 18.33 2.11
N GLU A 215 -5.82 19.47 2.71
CA GLU A 215 -4.90 20.60 2.90
C GLU A 215 -3.65 20.21 3.72
N GLU A 216 -3.81 19.37 4.74
CA GLU A 216 -2.69 18.86 5.55
C GLU A 216 -1.83 17.90 4.73
N VAL A 217 -2.45 17.01 3.98
CA VAL A 217 -1.76 16.05 3.10
C VAL A 217 -1.00 16.79 1.99
N ARG A 218 -1.63 17.74 1.34
CA ARG A 218 -1.03 18.58 0.31
C ARG A 218 0.16 19.39 0.86
N ALA A 219 0.09 19.88 2.10
CA ALA A 219 1.19 20.56 2.74
C ALA A 219 2.41 19.64 2.90
N CYS A 220 2.20 18.36 3.26
CA CYS A 220 3.28 17.36 3.27
C CYS A 220 3.85 17.13 1.86
N TRP A 221 3.01 16.90 0.85
CA TRP A 221 3.46 16.63 -0.53
C TRP A 221 4.34 17.76 -1.10
N ARG A 222 4.04 19.01 -0.79
CA ARG A 222 4.85 20.18 -1.20
C ARG A 222 6.26 20.21 -0.60
N GLN A 223 6.48 19.50 0.51
CA GLN A 223 7.79 19.40 1.17
C GLN A 223 8.66 18.26 0.63
N VAL A 224 8.14 17.44 -0.29
CA VAL A 224 8.89 16.32 -0.87
C VAL A 224 10.07 16.84 -1.67
N LYS A 225 11.29 16.47 -1.26
CA LYS A 225 12.53 16.85 -1.93
C LYS A 225 13.00 15.79 -2.93
N ALA A 226 12.67 14.53 -2.67
CA ALA A 226 13.03 13.43 -3.55
C ALA A 226 12.40 13.59 -4.94
N PRO A 227 13.07 13.14 -6.01
CA PRO A 227 12.39 12.91 -7.29
C PRO A 227 11.24 11.93 -7.11
N VAL A 228 10.11 12.20 -7.79
CA VAL A 228 8.89 11.41 -7.71
C VAL A 228 8.54 10.85 -9.09
N LEU A 229 8.28 9.55 -9.17
CA LEU A 229 7.60 8.92 -10.30
C LEU A 229 6.20 8.52 -9.87
N TRP A 230 5.19 9.06 -10.55
CA TRP A 230 3.79 8.70 -10.35
C TRP A 230 3.33 7.84 -11.52
N ILE A 231 2.85 6.63 -11.23
CA ILE A 231 2.41 5.68 -12.25
C ILE A 231 0.92 5.37 -12.06
N ASP A 232 0.16 5.49 -13.13
CA ASP A 232 -1.27 5.17 -13.19
C ASP A 232 -1.51 3.98 -14.12
N GLY A 233 -2.55 3.19 -13.82
CA GLY A 233 -3.12 2.24 -14.76
C GLY A 233 -4.10 2.94 -15.70
N ALA A 234 -3.97 2.74 -17.03
CA ALA A 234 -4.82 3.38 -18.02
C ALA A 234 -6.31 3.06 -17.84
N ASP A 235 -6.62 1.86 -17.32
CA ASP A 235 -7.98 1.38 -17.11
C ASP A 235 -8.45 1.57 -15.65
N SER A 236 -7.64 2.24 -14.82
CA SER A 236 -8.01 2.48 -13.43
C SER A 236 -9.17 3.46 -13.31
N LYS A 237 -10.13 3.09 -12.47
CA LYS A 237 -11.26 3.96 -12.07
C LYS A 237 -11.21 4.29 -10.58
N ALA A 238 -10.07 4.05 -9.92
CA ALA A 238 -9.99 4.14 -8.48
C ALA A 238 -10.20 5.57 -7.98
N PHE A 239 -9.59 6.60 -8.62
CA PHE A 239 -9.79 7.99 -8.26
C PHE A 239 -11.24 8.45 -8.49
N ALA A 240 -11.87 8.03 -9.62
CA ALA A 240 -13.26 8.34 -9.91
C ALA A 240 -14.23 7.73 -8.89
N ARG A 241 -13.93 6.54 -8.35
CA ARG A 241 -14.72 5.91 -7.27
C ARG A 241 -14.67 6.70 -5.95
N LEU A 242 -13.67 7.53 -5.76
CA LEU A 242 -13.57 8.47 -4.64
C LEU A 242 -14.28 9.80 -4.91
N GLY A 243 -14.93 9.94 -6.06
CA GLY A 243 -15.59 11.18 -6.48
C GLY A 243 -14.63 12.28 -6.94
N LEU A 244 -13.39 11.92 -7.26
CA LEU A 244 -12.40 12.86 -7.80
C LEU A 244 -12.54 12.94 -9.32
N ASP A 245 -12.51 14.14 -9.85
CA ASP A 245 -12.47 14.37 -11.30
C ASP A 245 -11.03 14.49 -11.84
N ALA A 246 -10.90 14.60 -13.15
CA ALA A 246 -9.60 14.68 -13.80
C ALA A 246 -8.81 15.94 -13.43
N ALA A 247 -9.51 17.06 -13.16
CA ALA A 247 -8.88 18.32 -12.79
C ALA A 247 -8.31 18.25 -11.36
N GLU A 248 -9.08 17.72 -10.40
CA GLU A 248 -8.62 17.46 -9.05
C GLU A 248 -7.44 16.47 -9.03
N TYR A 249 -7.48 15.46 -9.89
CA TYR A 249 -6.38 14.50 -10.01
C TYR A 249 -5.10 15.15 -10.55
N ALA A 250 -5.21 16.00 -11.56
CA ALA A 250 -4.08 16.77 -12.08
C ALA A 250 -3.53 17.75 -11.02
N GLU A 251 -4.42 18.42 -10.28
CA GLU A 251 -4.06 19.32 -9.19
C GLU A 251 -3.27 18.60 -8.10
N ARG A 252 -3.69 17.38 -7.71
CA ARG A 252 -2.99 16.57 -6.71
C ARG A 252 -1.57 16.22 -7.13
N ARG A 253 -1.37 15.84 -8.38
CA ARG A 253 -0.03 15.58 -8.93
C ARG A 253 0.84 16.83 -8.96
N ALA A 254 0.27 17.99 -9.27
CA ALA A 254 0.97 19.26 -9.32
C ALA A 254 1.52 19.73 -7.96
N GLN A 255 1.15 19.07 -6.84
CA GLN A 255 1.69 19.41 -5.53
C GLN A 255 3.16 18.99 -5.35
N PHE A 256 3.66 18.06 -6.16
CA PHE A 256 5.01 17.54 -6.04
C PHE A 256 6.00 18.37 -6.88
N PRO A 257 7.05 18.95 -6.26
CA PRO A 257 7.97 19.86 -6.98
C PRO A 257 8.78 19.17 -8.10
N ARG A 258 9.04 17.86 -8.00
CA ARG A 258 9.91 17.11 -8.92
C ARG A 258 9.23 15.82 -9.39
N LEU A 259 8.04 15.95 -9.96
CA LEU A 259 7.24 14.82 -10.40
C LEU A 259 7.45 14.49 -11.88
N ARG A 260 7.62 13.19 -12.17
CA ARG A 260 7.41 12.57 -13.48
C ARG A 260 6.15 11.71 -13.42
N HIS A 261 5.38 11.69 -14.50
CA HIS A 261 4.16 10.90 -14.60
C HIS A 261 4.28 9.88 -15.73
N ALA A 262 3.79 8.67 -15.50
CA ALA A 262 3.69 7.62 -16.49
C ALA A 262 2.34 6.89 -16.38
N THR A 263 1.87 6.31 -17.47
CA THR A 263 0.64 5.52 -17.50
C THR A 263 0.95 4.15 -18.10
N VAL A 264 0.48 3.09 -17.45
CA VAL A 264 0.65 1.71 -17.90
C VAL A 264 -0.62 1.28 -18.62
N ALA A 265 -0.47 0.90 -19.89
CA ALA A 265 -1.58 0.40 -20.70
C ALA A 265 -2.09 -0.96 -20.18
N ASN A 266 -3.38 -1.25 -20.41
CA ASN A 266 -4.04 -2.51 -20.01
C ASN A 266 -3.89 -2.86 -18.52
N ALA A 267 -3.73 -1.88 -17.66
CA ALA A 267 -3.62 -2.03 -16.22
C ALA A 267 -4.70 -1.22 -15.49
N GLY A 268 -5.27 -1.81 -14.45
CA GLY A 268 -6.18 -1.15 -13.52
C GLY A 268 -5.47 -0.67 -12.27
N HIS A 269 -6.22 -0.51 -11.17
CA HIS A 269 -5.67 -0.08 -9.88
C HIS A 269 -4.55 -0.98 -9.34
N MET A 270 -4.61 -2.28 -9.62
CA MET A 270 -3.60 -3.25 -9.21
C MET A 270 -2.50 -3.42 -10.28
N LEU A 271 -1.96 -2.32 -10.80
CA LEU A 271 -1.04 -2.31 -11.95
C LEU A 271 0.20 -3.21 -11.75
N HIS A 272 0.67 -3.37 -10.52
CA HIS A 272 1.79 -4.27 -10.18
C HIS A 272 1.42 -5.76 -10.22
N HIS A 273 0.11 -6.08 -10.29
CA HIS A 273 -0.39 -7.42 -10.59
C HIS A 273 -0.68 -7.59 -12.08
N ASP A 274 -1.19 -6.53 -12.71
CA ASP A 274 -1.71 -6.57 -14.08
C ASP A 274 -0.58 -6.55 -15.11
N ALA A 275 0.41 -5.69 -14.90
CA ALA A 275 1.52 -5.45 -15.83
C ALA A 275 2.86 -5.27 -15.07
N PRO A 276 3.30 -6.27 -14.27
CA PRO A 276 4.48 -6.13 -13.42
C PRO A 276 5.77 -5.83 -14.20
N GLU A 277 5.92 -6.35 -15.42
CA GLU A 277 7.09 -6.16 -16.26
C GLU A 277 7.23 -4.70 -16.70
N GLU A 278 6.15 -4.07 -17.14
CA GLU A 278 6.15 -2.66 -17.54
C GLU A 278 6.33 -1.74 -16.34
N VAL A 279 5.67 -2.04 -15.22
CA VAL A 279 5.84 -1.30 -13.96
C VAL A 279 7.30 -1.40 -13.48
N ALA A 280 7.91 -2.59 -13.51
CA ALA A 280 9.31 -2.79 -13.16
C ALA A 280 10.25 -1.97 -14.06
N ARG A 281 10.04 -2.00 -15.38
CA ARG A 281 10.82 -1.24 -16.37
C ARG A 281 10.78 0.27 -16.08
N LEU A 282 9.59 0.81 -15.80
CA LEU A 282 9.42 2.23 -15.47
C LEU A 282 10.13 2.61 -14.17
N ILE A 283 9.98 1.77 -13.13
CA ILE A 283 10.64 1.96 -11.84
C ILE A 283 12.16 1.93 -12.00
N GLU A 284 12.72 0.90 -12.62
CA GLU A 284 14.17 0.74 -12.79
C GLU A 284 14.77 1.87 -13.63
N GLY A 285 14.12 2.26 -14.72
CA GLY A 285 14.53 3.41 -15.53
C GLY A 285 14.53 4.73 -14.74
N PHE A 286 13.57 4.91 -13.82
CA PHE A 286 13.55 6.07 -12.95
C PHE A 286 14.60 6.00 -11.84
N LEU A 287 14.84 4.83 -11.25
CA LEU A 287 15.82 4.65 -10.18
C LEU A 287 17.25 4.79 -10.68
N ALA A 288 17.52 4.43 -11.93
CA ALA A 288 18.84 4.56 -12.57
C ALA A 288 19.20 6.00 -13.00
N ALA A 289 18.19 6.84 -13.29
CA ALA A 289 18.37 8.25 -13.71
C ALA A 289 18.74 9.16 -12.54
#